data_5f38a6405510198c1df9662a3ac60d63
#
_entry.id   5f38a6405510198c1df9662a3ac60d63
#
_cell.length_a   1.000
_cell.length_b   1.000
_cell.length_c   1.000
_cell.angle_alpha   90.00
_cell.angle_beta   90.00
_cell.angle_gamma   90.00
#
_symmetry.space_group_name_H-M   'P 1'
#
loop_
_entity.id
_entity.type
_entity.pdbx_description
1 polymer ?
#
loop_
_entity_poly.entity_id
_entity_poly.type
_entity_poly.pdbx_seq_one_letter_code
_entity_poly.pdbx_strand_id
1 'polypeptide(L)'
;MSYDSESPTPARRRLRGNLVIATAALVPTALAGWLVWQAMGGSGGQDDKPPRVLPLPSGPAVVPSGNTRPPTVTVTATPSPSVSPSVAPSTQSARPTGPLAGRVVVIDPGHNPSNFEHAAEINRQVDIGTNKKECDTTGTDTKGGYTEAAFTLDVSHRLRALLEKLGATVTYTQDNDRPFGPCVDERAAIGNRAKADAVVSVHADGAAEGQRGFHVILPALVNAGKANTAPIVAPSRELGVRIAGKFVHATGMPPSNYVGDGTALDVRKDLGGLNLSTVPKVFIECGNMRDSGDAALLTNADWRQKAAQGIADGISSFLQK
;
A
#
# COMPACT_ATOMS: atom_id res chain seq x y z
N MET A 1 -26.22 29.82 -70.85
CA MET A 1 -25.67 31.03 -70.23
C MET A 1 -24.91 30.58 -69.00
N SER A 2 -23.59 30.49 -69.17
CA SER A 2 -22.65 30.07 -68.12
C SER A 2 -22.22 31.28 -67.34
N TYR A 3 -22.17 31.23 -66.04
CA TYR A 3 -21.46 32.18 -65.19
C TYR A 3 -20.43 31.47 -64.40
N ASP A 4 -19.20 31.64 -64.82
CA ASP A 4 -17.98 31.32 -64.05
C ASP A 4 -17.87 32.33 -62.89
N SER A 5 -17.68 31.80 -61.68
CA SER A 5 -17.29 32.58 -60.51
C SER A 5 -15.98 32.06 -59.96
N GLU A 6 -14.92 32.75 -60.35
CA GLU A 6 -13.57 32.58 -59.78
C GLU A 6 -13.55 33.03 -58.31
N SER A 7 -13.08 32.18 -57.43
CA SER A 7 -12.77 32.51 -56.04
C SER A 7 -11.28 32.93 -55.90
N PRO A 8 -10.96 34.02 -55.22
CA PRO A 8 -9.58 34.45 -55.05
C PRO A 8 -8.84 33.67 -53.97
N THR A 9 -7.65 33.25 -54.34
CA THR A 9 -6.65 32.56 -53.46
C THR A 9 -6.10 33.53 -52.40
N PRO A 10 -6.04 33.17 -51.10
CA PRO A 10 -5.43 34.01 -50.08
C PRO A 10 -3.89 33.95 -50.15
N ALA A 11 -3.27 35.12 -50.15
CA ALA A 11 -1.83 35.33 -50.16
C ALA A 11 -1.14 34.76 -48.91
N ARG A 12 -0.10 33.95 -49.11
CA ARG A 12 0.80 33.49 -48.06
C ARG A 12 1.62 34.67 -47.51
N ARG A 13 1.28 35.11 -46.31
CA ARG A 13 2.09 36.04 -45.51
C ARG A 13 3.23 35.28 -44.85
N ARG A 14 4.45 35.48 -45.35
CA ARG A 14 5.69 35.00 -44.68
C ARG A 14 5.94 35.87 -43.45
N LEU A 15 5.69 35.35 -42.26
CA LEU A 15 6.19 35.91 -41.02
C LEU A 15 7.60 35.37 -40.78
N ARG A 16 8.59 36.25 -40.93
CA ARG A 16 9.97 36.03 -40.43
C ARG A 16 9.88 36.18 -38.91
N GLY A 17 9.84 35.08 -38.17
CA GLY A 17 9.97 35.06 -36.73
C GLY A 17 11.43 35.09 -36.33
N ASN A 18 11.80 36.05 -35.53
CA ASN A 18 13.08 36.09 -34.83
C ASN A 18 13.07 35.01 -33.75
N LEU A 19 13.94 34.02 -33.88
CA LEU A 19 14.20 33.01 -32.86
C LEU A 19 15.00 33.68 -31.73
N VAL A 20 14.33 33.97 -30.61
CA VAL A 20 15.02 34.33 -29.37
C VAL A 20 15.34 33.03 -28.64
N ILE A 21 16.63 32.69 -28.65
CA ILE A 21 17.18 31.60 -27.81
C ILE A 21 17.30 32.17 -26.41
N ALA A 22 16.38 31.70 -25.51
CA ALA A 22 16.48 31.87 -24.07
C ALA A 22 16.26 30.52 -23.44
N THR A 23 17.30 29.68 -23.43
CA THR A 23 17.31 28.43 -22.69
C THR A 23 18.63 28.25 -21.97
N ALA A 24 18.52 27.68 -20.77
CA ALA A 24 19.59 27.09 -19.98
C ALA A 24 20.33 28.02 -19.00
N ALA A 25 19.69 28.36 -17.90
CA ALA A 25 20.40 28.73 -16.65
C ALA A 25 19.58 28.53 -15.34
N LEU A 26 18.79 27.48 -15.19
CA LEU A 26 18.05 27.25 -13.92
C LEU A 26 18.14 25.84 -13.30
N VAL A 27 19.08 24.99 -13.73
CA VAL A 27 19.23 23.66 -13.13
C VAL A 27 20.39 23.51 -12.14
N PRO A 28 21.42 24.39 -12.02
CA PRO A 28 22.47 24.18 -11.01
C PRO A 28 22.20 24.75 -9.63
N THR A 29 21.15 25.54 -9.40
CA THR A 29 20.97 26.26 -8.13
C THR A 29 20.31 25.42 -7.03
N ALA A 30 19.55 24.38 -7.34
CA ALA A 30 18.89 23.53 -6.34
C ALA A 30 19.85 22.53 -5.66
N LEU A 31 20.87 22.04 -6.38
CA LEU A 31 21.89 21.12 -5.82
C LEU A 31 22.91 21.84 -4.93
N ALA A 32 23.23 23.11 -5.23
CA ALA A 32 24.16 23.92 -4.42
C ALA A 32 23.55 24.31 -3.06
N GLY A 33 22.26 24.57 -2.99
CA GLY A 33 21.55 24.90 -1.74
C GLY A 33 21.51 23.75 -0.74
N TRP A 34 21.37 22.53 -1.20
CA TRP A 34 21.34 21.34 -0.34
C TRP A 34 22.69 20.98 0.26
N LEU A 35 23.79 21.14 -0.50
CA LEU A 35 25.15 20.90 -0.01
C LEU A 35 25.63 21.99 0.99
N VAL A 36 25.19 23.23 0.84
CA VAL A 36 25.51 24.31 1.78
C VAL A 36 24.76 24.13 3.12
N TRP A 37 23.55 23.62 3.10
CA TRP A 37 22.80 23.30 4.33
C TRP A 37 23.44 22.16 5.14
N GLN A 38 24.02 21.16 4.49
CA GLN A 38 24.78 20.10 5.18
C GLN A 38 26.12 20.58 5.77
N ALA A 39 26.77 21.59 5.15
CA ALA A 39 28.05 22.11 5.60
C ALA A 39 27.96 23.12 6.78
N MET A 40 26.80 23.73 7.00
CA MET A 40 26.59 24.73 8.06
C MET A 40 25.92 24.18 9.34
N GLY A 41 25.53 22.91 9.37
CA GLY A 41 24.87 22.25 10.50
C GLY A 41 25.80 21.57 11.52
N GLY A 42 27.10 21.75 11.44
CA GLY A 42 28.05 21.01 12.26
C GLY A 42 29.06 21.88 13.00
N SER A 43 28.65 22.59 14.05
CA SER A 43 29.54 22.92 15.19
C SER A 43 28.75 23.55 16.35
N GLY A 44 28.56 22.80 17.39
CA GLY A 44 28.01 23.23 18.68
C GLY A 44 28.13 22.05 19.62
N GLY A 45 29.37 21.84 20.15
CA GLY A 45 29.62 20.85 21.18
C GLY A 45 28.98 21.30 22.49
N GLN A 46 28.35 20.35 23.17
CA GLN A 46 28.20 20.38 24.62
C GLN A 46 28.24 18.93 25.11
N ASP A 47 29.22 18.69 25.99
CA ASP A 47 29.44 17.46 26.73
C ASP A 47 28.23 17.18 27.62
N ASP A 48 27.45 16.17 27.32
CA ASP A 48 26.56 15.54 28.28
C ASP A 48 26.90 14.05 28.40
N LYS A 49 27.53 13.74 29.54
CA LYS A 49 27.82 12.38 29.98
C LYS A 49 26.50 11.63 30.16
N PRO A 50 26.44 10.37 29.73
CA PRO A 50 25.28 9.53 30.00
C PRO A 50 25.13 9.27 31.52
N PRO A 51 23.89 9.15 32.02
CA PRO A 51 23.66 8.88 33.44
C PRO A 51 24.19 7.47 33.78
N ARG A 52 24.97 7.48 34.88
CA ARG A 52 25.60 6.32 35.49
C ARG A 52 24.51 5.40 36.04
N VAL A 53 24.32 4.24 35.41
CA VAL A 53 23.47 3.18 35.97
C VAL A 53 24.20 2.55 37.14
N LEU A 54 23.62 2.63 38.34
CA LEU A 54 24.09 1.95 39.54
C LEU A 54 23.74 0.46 39.43
N PRO A 55 24.66 -0.44 39.81
CA PRO A 55 24.37 -1.87 39.82
C PRO A 55 23.42 -2.24 40.98
N LEU A 56 22.40 -3.04 40.68
CA LEU A 56 21.55 -3.70 41.71
C LEU A 56 22.39 -4.68 42.52
N PRO A 57 22.14 -4.84 43.81
CA PRO A 57 22.82 -5.81 44.65
C PRO A 57 22.39 -7.24 44.30
N SER A 58 23.40 -8.08 44.08
CA SER A 58 23.26 -9.53 43.91
C SER A 58 22.84 -10.18 45.24
N GLY A 59 21.65 -10.74 45.31
CA GLY A 59 21.22 -11.61 46.40
C GLY A 59 21.72 -13.04 46.16
N PRO A 60 21.97 -13.83 47.21
CA PRO A 60 22.64 -15.15 47.10
C PRO A 60 21.71 -16.19 46.50
N ALA A 61 22.27 -16.98 45.58
CA ALA A 61 21.62 -18.16 45.01
C ALA A 61 21.51 -19.27 46.07
N VAL A 62 20.27 -19.69 46.35
CA VAL A 62 19.96 -20.89 47.13
C VAL A 62 19.78 -22.02 46.14
N VAL A 63 20.68 -23.02 46.21
CA VAL A 63 20.55 -24.31 45.54
C VAL A 63 19.85 -25.28 46.50
N PRO A 64 18.68 -25.87 46.14
CA PRO A 64 18.23 -27.05 46.84
C PRO A 64 18.66 -28.29 46.06
N SER A 65 19.60 -29.04 46.65
CA SER A 65 19.89 -30.43 46.34
C SER A 65 18.86 -31.31 47.06
N GLY A 66 18.11 -32.09 46.29
CA GLY A 66 17.11 -33.00 46.86
C GLY A 66 16.70 -34.07 45.86
N ASN A 67 17.52 -35.11 45.79
CA ASN A 67 17.21 -36.38 45.11
C ASN A 67 16.16 -37.13 45.92
N THR A 68 14.90 -37.21 45.43
CA THR A 68 13.95 -38.20 45.92
C THR A 68 13.23 -38.87 44.76
N ARG A 69 13.55 -40.13 44.58
CA ARG A 69 12.94 -41.08 43.65
C ARG A 69 11.47 -41.33 44.03
N PRO A 70 10.49 -41.18 43.10
CA PRO A 70 9.11 -41.56 43.42
C PRO A 70 8.94 -43.10 43.49
N PRO A 71 8.01 -43.58 44.32
CA PRO A 71 7.77 -45.03 44.41
C PRO A 71 7.01 -45.53 43.16
N THR A 72 7.41 -46.71 42.73
CA THR A 72 6.80 -47.47 41.65
C THR A 72 5.42 -47.97 42.12
N VAL A 73 4.33 -47.43 41.56
CA VAL A 73 2.99 -47.95 41.75
C VAL A 73 2.69 -48.94 40.62
N THR A 74 2.58 -50.21 40.99
CA THR A 74 2.11 -51.28 40.08
C THR A 74 0.61 -51.12 39.89
N VAL A 75 0.16 -50.68 38.73
CA VAL A 75 -1.27 -50.58 38.37
C VAL A 75 -1.65 -51.85 37.63
N THR A 76 -2.51 -52.65 38.28
CA THR A 76 -3.15 -53.84 37.70
C THR A 76 -4.13 -53.36 36.62
N ALA A 77 -3.92 -53.75 35.37
CA ALA A 77 -4.79 -53.39 34.26
C ALA A 77 -6.11 -54.16 34.32
N THR A 78 -7.21 -53.44 34.54
CA THR A 78 -8.56 -53.94 34.33
C THR A 78 -8.92 -53.68 32.84
N PRO A 79 -9.51 -54.64 32.11
CA PRO A 79 -9.88 -54.42 30.71
C PRO A 79 -10.98 -53.38 30.58
N SER A 80 -10.71 -52.29 29.92
CA SER A 80 -11.66 -51.26 29.57
C SER A 80 -12.55 -51.69 28.39
N PRO A 81 -13.85 -51.40 28.39
CA PRO A 81 -14.73 -51.75 27.28
C PRO A 81 -14.33 -50.97 26.03
N SER A 82 -14.27 -51.68 24.91
CA SER A 82 -14.06 -51.14 23.58
C SER A 82 -15.18 -50.15 23.23
N VAL A 83 -14.88 -48.86 23.28
CA VAL A 83 -15.73 -47.81 22.71
C VAL A 83 -15.40 -47.69 21.20
N SER A 84 -16.37 -48.06 20.38
CA SER A 84 -16.37 -47.74 18.94
C SER A 84 -16.07 -46.24 18.75
N PRO A 85 -15.20 -45.87 17.79
CA PRO A 85 -14.97 -44.45 17.48
C PRO A 85 -16.28 -43.84 16.97
N SER A 86 -16.91 -43.02 17.79
CA SER A 86 -17.95 -42.10 17.33
C SER A 86 -17.27 -41.14 16.33
N VAL A 87 -17.65 -41.25 15.08
CA VAL A 87 -17.24 -40.31 14.02
C VAL A 87 -17.84 -38.97 14.45
N ALA A 88 -16.96 -38.08 14.94
CA ALA A 88 -17.34 -36.70 15.16
C ALA A 88 -17.84 -36.12 13.81
N PRO A 89 -18.97 -35.40 13.81
CA PRO A 89 -19.40 -34.74 12.58
C PRO A 89 -18.29 -33.79 12.12
N SER A 90 -17.73 -34.03 10.95
CA SER A 90 -16.86 -33.08 10.30
C SER A 90 -17.66 -31.79 10.16
N THR A 91 -17.26 -30.77 10.88
CA THR A 91 -17.73 -29.40 10.65
C THR A 91 -17.29 -29.01 9.24
N GLN A 92 -18.13 -29.34 8.24
CA GLN A 92 -18.01 -28.71 6.94
C GLN A 92 -18.11 -27.21 7.19
N SER A 93 -16.99 -26.50 7.08
CA SER A 93 -17.01 -25.04 7.05
C SER A 93 -18.05 -24.61 6.03
N ALA A 94 -19.08 -23.92 6.49
CA ALA A 94 -20.13 -23.41 5.61
C ALA A 94 -19.48 -22.68 4.45
N ARG A 95 -19.82 -23.05 3.20
CA ARG A 95 -19.30 -22.33 2.04
C ARG A 95 -19.67 -20.86 2.18
N PRO A 96 -18.73 -19.93 1.91
CA PRO A 96 -19.05 -18.53 1.92
C PRO A 96 -20.28 -18.27 1.05
N THR A 97 -21.25 -17.54 1.59
CA THR A 97 -22.47 -17.13 0.88
C THR A 97 -22.44 -15.63 0.69
N GLY A 98 -22.99 -15.15 -0.41
CA GLY A 98 -23.03 -13.72 -0.70
C GLY A 98 -22.62 -13.39 -2.14
N PRO A 99 -22.71 -12.12 -2.52
CA PRO A 99 -22.49 -11.68 -3.90
C PRO A 99 -21.03 -11.85 -4.37
N LEU A 100 -20.08 -12.03 -3.46
CA LEU A 100 -18.66 -12.29 -3.76
C LEU A 100 -18.24 -13.73 -3.39
N ALA A 101 -19.18 -14.65 -3.20
CA ALA A 101 -18.86 -16.05 -2.92
C ALA A 101 -17.98 -16.65 -4.02
N GLY A 102 -16.85 -17.26 -3.63
CA GLY A 102 -15.86 -17.82 -4.54
C GLY A 102 -14.89 -16.81 -5.16
N ARG A 103 -15.00 -15.53 -4.84
CA ARG A 103 -14.03 -14.51 -5.24
C ARG A 103 -12.88 -14.41 -4.25
N VAL A 104 -11.67 -14.21 -4.77
CA VAL A 104 -10.44 -14.01 -3.99
C VAL A 104 -9.99 -12.55 -4.13
N VAL A 105 -9.88 -11.86 -3.02
CA VAL A 105 -9.37 -10.48 -2.96
C VAL A 105 -8.11 -10.46 -2.10
N VAL A 106 -7.05 -9.83 -2.61
CA VAL A 106 -5.86 -9.54 -1.79
C VAL A 106 -5.84 -8.06 -1.46
N ILE A 107 -5.76 -7.77 -0.17
CA ILE A 107 -5.54 -6.42 0.35
C ILE A 107 -4.06 -6.29 0.67
N ASP A 108 -3.46 -5.22 0.21
CA ASP A 108 -2.03 -4.92 0.36
C ASP A 108 -1.90 -3.64 1.20
N PRO A 109 -1.88 -3.75 2.57
CA PRO A 109 -1.66 -2.58 3.42
C PRO A 109 -0.27 -2.01 3.12
N GLY A 110 -0.21 -0.73 2.72
CA GLY A 110 1.04 -0.06 2.41
C GLY A 110 1.98 0.00 3.60
N HIS A 111 3.26 -0.18 3.37
CA HIS A 111 4.32 -0.16 4.37
C HIS A 111 4.17 -1.26 5.44
N ASN A 112 4.98 -1.18 6.47
CA ASN A 112 4.86 -1.99 7.68
C ASN A 112 5.20 -1.09 8.88
N PRO A 113 4.43 -1.13 9.97
CA PRO A 113 4.66 -0.27 11.13
C PRO A 113 6.06 -0.33 11.71
N SER A 114 6.76 -1.45 11.57
CA SER A 114 8.12 -1.64 12.09
C SER A 114 9.24 -1.36 11.08
N ASN A 115 8.92 -0.93 9.85
CA ASN A 115 9.94 -0.64 8.82
C ASN A 115 11.00 0.36 9.28
N PHE A 116 10.66 1.30 10.17
CA PHE A 116 11.61 2.30 10.69
C PHE A 116 12.76 1.69 11.51
N GLU A 117 12.56 0.51 12.08
CA GLU A 117 13.59 -0.25 12.82
C GLU A 117 14.48 -1.10 11.90
N HIS A 118 14.09 -1.24 10.62
CA HIS A 118 14.68 -2.17 9.65
C HIS A 118 15.21 -1.46 8.40
N ALA A 119 15.88 -0.32 8.59
CA ALA A 119 16.36 0.53 7.49
C ALA A 119 17.28 -0.22 6.52
N ALA A 120 18.14 -1.13 6.99
CA ALA A 120 19.05 -1.90 6.13
C ALA A 120 18.29 -2.87 5.22
N GLU A 121 17.29 -3.55 5.77
CA GLU A 121 16.48 -4.54 5.07
C GLU A 121 15.56 -3.89 4.04
N ILE A 122 14.87 -2.81 4.41
CA ILE A 122 13.92 -2.14 3.52
C ILE A 122 14.62 -1.34 2.41
N ASN A 123 15.86 -0.86 2.63
CA ASN A 123 16.65 -0.20 1.58
C ASN A 123 17.33 -1.18 0.61
N ARG A 124 17.25 -2.49 0.86
CA ARG A 124 17.76 -3.51 -0.06
C ARG A 124 17.07 -3.39 -1.41
N GLN A 125 17.85 -3.38 -2.47
CA GLN A 125 17.34 -3.21 -3.83
C GLN A 125 16.69 -4.51 -4.35
N VAL A 126 15.47 -4.39 -4.86
CA VAL A 126 14.71 -5.46 -5.54
C VAL A 126 14.44 -5.09 -6.99
N ASP A 127 14.37 -6.11 -7.85
CA ASP A 127 14.09 -5.95 -9.28
C ASP A 127 12.58 -5.80 -9.50
N ILE A 128 12.17 -4.66 -10.04
CA ILE A 128 10.76 -4.34 -10.36
C ILE A 128 10.42 -4.50 -11.85
N GLY A 129 11.28 -5.16 -12.59
CA GLY A 129 11.13 -5.43 -14.02
C GLY A 129 11.68 -4.32 -14.91
N THR A 130 11.48 -3.05 -14.60
CA THR A 130 12.00 -1.89 -15.35
C THR A 130 13.36 -1.44 -14.83
N ASN A 131 13.59 -1.55 -13.53
CA ASN A 131 14.80 -1.15 -12.82
C ASN A 131 14.82 -1.82 -11.43
N LYS A 132 15.71 -1.38 -10.56
CA LYS A 132 15.71 -1.76 -9.13
C LYS A 132 15.19 -0.61 -8.30
N LYS A 133 14.45 -0.94 -7.24
CA LYS A 133 13.97 -0.03 -6.19
C LYS A 133 14.19 -0.63 -4.81
N GLU A 134 14.03 0.18 -3.80
CA GLU A 134 14.05 -0.27 -2.40
C GLU A 134 12.99 -1.36 -2.19
N CYS A 135 13.30 -2.30 -1.30
CA CYS A 135 12.41 -3.38 -0.87
C CYS A 135 11.06 -2.83 -0.39
N ASP A 136 11.10 -1.84 0.49
CA ASP A 136 9.92 -1.11 0.99
C ASP A 136 10.37 0.28 1.49
N THR A 137 9.43 1.08 1.99
CA THR A 137 9.73 2.35 2.65
C THR A 137 8.96 2.45 3.98
N THR A 138 9.28 3.46 4.78
CA THR A 138 8.58 3.69 6.05
C THR A 138 7.20 4.30 5.87
N GLY A 139 6.91 4.83 4.68
CA GLY A 139 5.74 5.67 4.45
C GLY A 139 5.92 7.08 5.00
N THR A 140 4.86 7.86 4.94
CA THR A 140 4.76 9.21 5.48
C THR A 140 4.02 9.22 6.82
N ASP A 141 3.84 10.42 7.38
CA ASP A 141 3.05 10.65 8.59
C ASP A 141 2.33 12.01 8.53
N THR A 142 1.31 12.18 9.35
CA THR A 142 0.73 13.50 9.59
C THR A 142 1.69 14.36 10.44
N LYS A 143 1.48 15.69 10.47
CA LYS A 143 2.21 16.58 11.40
C LYS A 143 2.03 16.20 12.88
N GLY A 144 0.97 15.46 13.21
CA GLY A 144 0.71 14.93 14.56
C GLY A 144 1.32 13.55 14.83
N GLY A 145 2.11 12.99 13.90
CA GLY A 145 2.80 11.70 14.07
C GLY A 145 1.92 10.47 13.81
N TYR A 146 0.72 10.60 13.24
CA TYR A 146 -0.07 9.44 12.80
C TYR A 146 0.52 8.91 11.50
N THR A 147 1.08 7.71 11.55
CA THR A 147 1.83 7.13 10.43
C THR A 147 0.93 6.56 9.35
N GLU A 148 1.39 6.59 8.10
CA GLU A 148 0.72 5.95 6.97
C GLU A 148 0.53 4.45 7.20
N ALA A 149 1.54 3.74 7.71
CA ALA A 149 1.44 2.32 8.01
C ALA A 149 0.30 1.99 9.00
N ALA A 150 0.07 2.82 10.02
CA ALA A 150 -1.06 2.67 10.94
C ALA A 150 -2.40 2.92 10.25
N PHE A 151 -2.46 3.93 9.38
CA PHE A 151 -3.65 4.25 8.58
C PHE A 151 -4.00 3.09 7.64
N THR A 152 -3.03 2.58 6.90
CA THR A 152 -3.25 1.54 5.88
C THR A 152 -3.73 0.24 6.50
N LEU A 153 -3.18 -0.16 7.66
CA LEU A 153 -3.65 -1.32 8.42
C LEU A 153 -5.10 -1.14 8.90
N ASP A 154 -5.44 -0.01 9.52
CA ASP A 154 -6.80 0.22 10.04
C ASP A 154 -7.84 0.19 8.92
N VAL A 155 -7.58 0.88 7.79
CA VAL A 155 -8.48 0.84 6.62
C VAL A 155 -8.58 -0.56 6.03
N SER A 156 -7.46 -1.30 5.96
CA SER A 156 -7.42 -2.66 5.43
C SER A 156 -8.21 -3.65 6.29
N HIS A 157 -8.13 -3.56 7.62
CA HIS A 157 -8.92 -4.38 8.53
C HIS A 157 -10.43 -4.16 8.35
N ARG A 158 -10.84 -2.89 8.23
CA ARG A 158 -12.24 -2.54 7.94
C ARG A 158 -12.69 -3.06 6.58
N LEU A 159 -11.84 -2.91 5.56
CA LEU A 159 -12.09 -3.38 4.21
C LEU A 159 -12.27 -4.90 4.15
N ARG A 160 -11.39 -5.65 4.84
CA ARG A 160 -11.50 -7.10 4.96
C ARG A 160 -12.86 -7.51 5.52
N ALA A 161 -13.25 -6.94 6.66
CA ALA A 161 -14.53 -7.27 7.30
C ALA A 161 -15.73 -7.04 6.37
N LEU A 162 -15.69 -5.97 5.54
CA LEU A 162 -16.73 -5.69 4.56
C LEU A 162 -16.75 -6.72 3.42
N LEU A 163 -15.61 -7.08 2.88
CA LEU A 163 -15.51 -8.03 1.77
C LEU A 163 -15.85 -9.46 2.20
N GLU A 164 -15.40 -9.89 3.39
CA GLU A 164 -15.74 -11.21 3.95
C GLU A 164 -17.25 -11.32 4.23
N LYS A 165 -17.89 -10.23 4.70
CA LYS A 165 -19.34 -10.17 4.86
C LYS A 165 -20.09 -10.35 3.55
N LEU A 166 -19.48 -9.94 2.42
CA LEU A 166 -20.00 -10.16 1.06
C LEU A 166 -19.69 -11.56 0.52
N GLY A 167 -18.96 -12.39 1.26
CA GLY A 167 -18.62 -13.77 0.88
C GLY A 167 -17.27 -13.92 0.17
N ALA A 168 -16.45 -12.89 0.04
CA ALA A 168 -15.12 -13.00 -0.54
C ALA A 168 -14.15 -13.75 0.38
N THR A 169 -13.21 -14.47 -0.21
CA THR A 169 -12.01 -14.93 0.49
C THR A 169 -10.98 -13.80 0.44
N VAL A 170 -10.55 -13.32 1.62
CA VAL A 170 -9.62 -12.20 1.72
C VAL A 170 -8.28 -12.64 2.31
N THR A 171 -7.19 -12.21 1.66
CA THR A 171 -5.81 -12.42 2.12
C THR A 171 -5.09 -11.06 2.20
N TYR A 172 -4.23 -10.90 3.21
CA TYR A 172 -3.33 -9.75 3.31
C TYR A 172 -1.95 -10.05 2.74
N THR A 173 -1.23 -9.01 2.31
CA THR A 173 0.21 -9.11 2.05
C THR A 173 1.00 -9.05 3.35
N GLN A 174 0.53 -8.33 4.35
CA GLN A 174 1.03 -8.26 5.72
C GLN A 174 -0.09 -7.81 6.68
N ASP A 175 0.01 -8.15 7.95
CA ASP A 175 -0.94 -7.80 9.01
C ASP A 175 -0.21 -7.45 10.31
N ASN A 176 0.91 -6.73 10.21
CA ASN A 176 1.83 -6.47 11.32
C ASN A 176 2.34 -7.76 12.00
N ASP A 177 2.37 -8.86 11.25
CA ASP A 177 2.72 -10.21 11.68
C ASP A 177 4.18 -10.59 11.33
N ARG A 178 4.93 -9.61 10.83
CA ARG A 178 6.32 -9.75 10.39
C ARG A 178 7.15 -8.52 10.77
N PRO A 179 8.49 -8.65 10.94
CA PRO A 179 9.31 -7.56 11.45
C PRO A 179 9.44 -6.37 10.50
N PHE A 180 9.34 -6.57 9.16
CA PHE A 180 9.38 -5.52 8.14
C PHE A 180 8.76 -6.00 6.83
N GLY A 181 8.52 -5.07 5.91
CA GLY A 181 8.00 -5.35 4.57
C GLY A 181 6.60 -5.97 4.57
N PRO A 182 6.25 -6.82 3.59
CA PRO A 182 7.09 -7.44 2.53
C PRO A 182 7.64 -6.44 1.53
N CYS A 183 8.71 -6.85 0.80
CA CYS A 183 9.21 -6.05 -0.31
C CYS A 183 8.17 -5.93 -1.42
N VAL A 184 8.26 -4.88 -2.23
CA VAL A 184 7.28 -4.57 -3.29
C VAL A 184 7.12 -5.70 -4.32
N ASP A 185 8.17 -6.47 -4.59
CA ASP A 185 8.14 -7.66 -5.44
C ASP A 185 7.41 -8.84 -4.76
N GLU A 186 7.59 -9.02 -3.46
CA GLU A 186 6.89 -10.03 -2.66
C GLU A 186 5.40 -9.71 -2.55
N ARG A 187 5.02 -8.43 -2.37
CA ARG A 187 3.62 -7.96 -2.36
C ARG A 187 2.91 -8.34 -3.65
N ALA A 188 3.55 -8.14 -4.81
CA ALA A 188 3.01 -8.59 -6.10
C ALA A 188 2.89 -10.11 -6.16
N ALA A 189 3.93 -10.84 -5.72
CA ALA A 189 3.95 -12.29 -5.75
C ALA A 189 2.87 -12.93 -4.85
N ILE A 190 2.49 -12.31 -3.73
CA ILE A 190 1.38 -12.78 -2.87
C ILE A 190 0.06 -12.73 -3.63
N GLY A 191 -0.26 -11.61 -4.28
CA GLY A 191 -1.45 -11.47 -5.12
C GLY A 191 -1.49 -12.49 -6.26
N ASN A 192 -0.35 -12.66 -6.93
CA ASN A 192 -0.20 -13.60 -8.04
C ASN A 192 -0.40 -15.06 -7.61
N ARG A 193 0.21 -15.48 -6.48
CA ARG A 193 0.06 -16.84 -5.94
C ARG A 193 -1.37 -17.14 -5.50
N ALA A 194 -2.04 -16.14 -4.94
CA ALA A 194 -3.45 -16.25 -4.57
C ALA A 194 -4.37 -16.34 -5.78
N LYS A 195 -3.88 -16.08 -6.99
CA LYS A 195 -4.70 -15.96 -8.22
C LYS A 195 -5.88 -15.01 -7.96
N ALA A 196 -5.59 -13.87 -7.34
CA ALA A 196 -6.62 -12.95 -6.88
C ALA A 196 -7.46 -12.42 -8.04
N ASP A 197 -8.78 -12.35 -7.85
CA ASP A 197 -9.69 -11.67 -8.78
C ASP A 197 -9.50 -10.15 -8.77
N ALA A 198 -9.03 -9.60 -7.64
CA ALA A 198 -8.65 -8.19 -7.48
C ALA A 198 -7.60 -8.03 -6.37
N VAL A 199 -6.67 -7.11 -6.56
CA VAL A 199 -5.72 -6.67 -5.54
C VAL A 199 -5.83 -5.16 -5.38
N VAL A 200 -5.90 -4.68 -4.13
CA VAL A 200 -5.84 -3.26 -3.82
C VAL A 200 -4.72 -2.98 -2.83
N SER A 201 -3.83 -2.07 -3.17
CA SER A 201 -2.83 -1.53 -2.25
C SER A 201 -3.37 -0.23 -1.65
N VAL A 202 -3.47 -0.18 -0.32
CA VAL A 202 -4.05 0.95 0.42
C VAL A 202 -2.92 1.83 0.93
N HIS A 203 -2.96 3.13 0.60
CA HIS A 203 -1.96 4.13 0.92
C HIS A 203 -2.60 5.47 1.29
N ALA A 204 -1.78 6.41 1.74
CA ALA A 204 -2.11 7.83 1.91
C ALA A 204 -0.84 8.65 1.66
N ASP A 205 -0.88 9.56 0.69
CA ASP A 205 0.26 10.27 0.14
C ASP A 205 0.92 11.26 1.12
N GLY A 206 2.16 11.62 0.85
CA GLY A 206 2.97 12.59 1.58
C GLY A 206 3.36 13.82 0.75
N ALA A 207 2.44 14.34 -0.03
CA ALA A 207 2.67 15.52 -0.89
C ALA A 207 2.75 16.84 -0.09
N ALA A 208 3.05 17.98 -0.75
CA ALA A 208 3.14 19.26 -0.08
C ALA A 208 1.78 19.72 0.51
N GLU A 209 1.82 20.62 1.50
CA GLU A 209 0.63 21.29 2.03
C GLU A 209 -0.14 22.01 0.92
N GLY A 210 -1.48 21.90 0.90
CA GLY A 210 -2.36 22.42 -0.15
C GLY A 210 -2.52 21.49 -1.36
N GLN A 211 -1.64 20.49 -1.51
CA GLN A 211 -1.85 19.37 -2.42
C GLN A 211 -2.72 18.34 -1.71
N ARG A 212 -3.96 18.14 -2.15
CA ARG A 212 -4.94 17.34 -1.42
C ARG A 212 -5.87 16.55 -2.34
N GLY A 213 -6.64 15.66 -1.72
CA GLY A 213 -7.57 14.78 -2.40
C GLY A 213 -7.00 13.38 -2.62
N PHE A 214 -7.82 12.46 -3.11
CA PHE A 214 -7.46 11.07 -3.36
C PHE A 214 -7.14 10.81 -4.83
N HIS A 215 -6.40 9.73 -5.10
CA HIS A 215 -6.24 9.19 -6.45
C HIS A 215 -6.00 7.68 -6.44
N VAL A 216 -6.32 7.04 -7.56
CA VAL A 216 -6.07 5.61 -7.78
C VAL A 216 -4.98 5.47 -8.82
N ILE A 217 -3.93 4.73 -8.48
CA ILE A 217 -2.78 4.50 -9.36
C ILE A 217 -2.98 3.19 -10.13
N LEU A 218 -2.87 3.30 -11.44
CA LEU A 218 -3.07 2.25 -12.42
C LEU A 218 -1.74 1.81 -13.04
N PRO A 219 -1.57 0.52 -13.41
CA PRO A 219 -0.41 0.09 -14.15
C PRO A 219 -0.39 0.68 -15.56
N ALA A 220 0.76 1.25 -15.95
CA ALA A 220 1.06 1.53 -17.34
C ALA A 220 1.31 0.22 -18.11
N LEU A 221 1.27 0.29 -19.43
CA LEU A 221 1.76 -0.80 -20.27
C LEU A 221 3.28 -0.91 -20.15
N VAL A 222 3.75 -2.00 -19.54
CA VAL A 222 5.17 -2.32 -19.35
C VAL A 222 5.44 -3.72 -19.87
N ASN A 223 6.51 -3.86 -20.65
CA ASN A 223 7.06 -5.15 -21.06
C ASN A 223 8.60 -5.04 -20.98
N ALA A 224 9.16 -5.32 -19.80
CA ALA A 224 10.58 -5.18 -19.53
C ALA A 224 11.02 -6.12 -18.40
N GLY A 225 12.10 -6.88 -18.60
CA GLY A 225 12.59 -7.83 -17.63
C GLY A 225 11.51 -8.83 -17.22
N LYS A 226 11.17 -8.85 -15.92
CA LYS A 226 10.11 -9.72 -15.36
C LYS A 226 8.71 -9.10 -15.46
N ALA A 227 8.61 -7.81 -15.82
CA ALA A 227 7.34 -7.10 -15.89
C ALA A 227 6.65 -7.32 -17.23
N ASN A 228 5.40 -7.75 -17.19
CA ASN A 228 4.49 -7.78 -18.34
C ASN A 228 3.09 -7.41 -17.86
N THR A 229 2.74 -6.14 -17.94
CA THR A 229 1.45 -5.63 -17.48
C THR A 229 0.35 -5.68 -18.53
N ALA A 230 0.65 -6.05 -19.78
CA ALA A 230 -0.32 -6.06 -20.87
C ALA A 230 -1.66 -6.78 -20.50
N PRO A 231 -1.64 -7.96 -19.84
CA PRO A 231 -2.87 -8.65 -19.48
C PRO A 231 -3.71 -7.94 -18.41
N ILE A 232 -3.07 -7.09 -17.59
CA ILE A 232 -3.72 -6.46 -16.41
C ILE A 232 -4.08 -4.99 -16.60
N VAL A 233 -3.54 -4.30 -17.61
CA VAL A 233 -3.81 -2.85 -17.82
C VAL A 233 -5.32 -2.57 -17.92
N ALA A 234 -6.03 -3.27 -18.77
CA ALA A 234 -7.45 -3.03 -18.96
C ALA A 234 -8.30 -3.41 -17.73
N PRO A 235 -8.17 -4.63 -17.13
CA PRO A 235 -8.95 -4.95 -15.94
C PRO A 235 -8.56 -4.12 -14.71
N SER A 236 -7.28 -3.73 -14.53
CA SER A 236 -6.88 -2.82 -13.46
C SER A 236 -7.48 -1.43 -13.64
N ARG A 237 -7.55 -0.92 -14.88
CA ARG A 237 -8.22 0.35 -15.15
C ARG A 237 -9.69 0.28 -14.79
N GLU A 238 -10.38 -0.79 -15.12
CA GLU A 238 -11.80 -0.95 -14.76
C GLU A 238 -11.99 -1.01 -13.24
N LEU A 239 -11.17 -1.80 -12.54
CA LEU A 239 -11.15 -1.85 -11.08
C LEU A 239 -10.93 -0.45 -10.49
N GLY A 240 -9.93 0.29 -10.97
CA GLY A 240 -9.58 1.63 -10.48
C GLY A 240 -10.70 2.64 -10.70
N VAL A 241 -11.35 2.66 -11.86
CA VAL A 241 -12.49 3.55 -12.15
C VAL A 241 -13.65 3.29 -11.19
N ARG A 242 -13.96 2.00 -10.90
CA ARG A 242 -15.03 1.64 -9.97
C ARG A 242 -14.69 2.03 -8.55
N ILE A 243 -13.44 1.80 -8.10
CA ILE A 243 -12.99 2.23 -6.78
C ILE A 243 -13.07 3.76 -6.68
N ALA A 244 -12.53 4.50 -7.65
CA ALA A 244 -12.54 5.97 -7.61
C ALA A 244 -13.96 6.53 -7.51
N GLY A 245 -14.90 6.03 -8.33
CA GLY A 245 -16.31 6.48 -8.30
C GLY A 245 -17.00 6.17 -6.98
N LYS A 246 -16.78 4.99 -6.40
CA LYS A 246 -17.38 4.60 -5.11
C LYS A 246 -16.72 5.29 -3.94
N PHE A 247 -15.41 5.53 -4.00
CA PHE A 247 -14.66 6.21 -2.95
C PHE A 247 -15.11 7.66 -2.77
N VAL A 248 -15.21 8.44 -3.87
CA VAL A 248 -15.72 9.82 -3.79
C VAL A 248 -17.14 9.85 -3.26
N HIS A 249 -17.99 8.90 -3.68
CA HIS A 249 -19.38 8.83 -3.20
C HIS A 249 -19.47 8.55 -1.69
N ALA A 250 -18.64 7.63 -1.17
CA ALA A 250 -18.67 7.22 0.24
C ALA A 250 -18.04 8.26 1.18
N THR A 251 -16.94 8.88 0.74
CA THR A 251 -16.09 9.74 1.59
C THR A 251 -16.35 11.23 1.42
N GLY A 252 -16.84 11.65 0.25
CA GLY A 252 -16.88 13.06 -0.14
C GLY A 252 -15.51 13.66 -0.47
N MET A 253 -14.42 12.86 -0.42
CA MET A 253 -13.08 13.33 -0.75
C MET A 253 -13.01 13.65 -2.25
N PRO A 254 -12.56 14.85 -2.66
CA PRO A 254 -12.41 15.17 -4.06
C PRO A 254 -11.23 14.42 -4.70
N PRO A 255 -11.21 14.29 -6.03
CA PRO A 255 -10.00 13.90 -6.76
C PRO A 255 -8.80 14.77 -6.38
N SER A 256 -7.61 14.19 -6.42
CA SER A 256 -6.35 14.90 -6.18
C SER A 256 -6.22 16.12 -7.11
N ASN A 257 -5.78 17.26 -6.53
CA ASN A 257 -5.54 18.50 -7.27
C ASN A 257 -4.10 18.63 -7.80
N TYR A 258 -3.25 17.60 -7.64
CA TYR A 258 -1.82 17.64 -8.01
C TYR A 258 -1.37 16.47 -8.91
N VAL A 259 -2.18 15.41 -9.05
CA VAL A 259 -1.96 14.30 -10.00
C VAL A 259 -3.27 13.87 -10.63
N GLY A 260 -3.21 13.20 -11.79
CA GLY A 260 -4.36 12.60 -12.46
C GLY A 260 -5.33 13.59 -13.11
N ASP A 261 -4.94 14.86 -13.28
CA ASP A 261 -5.71 15.91 -14.00
C ASP A 261 -7.19 16.01 -13.57
N GLY A 262 -7.45 15.85 -12.26
CA GLY A 262 -8.79 15.88 -11.68
C GLY A 262 -9.66 14.65 -11.96
N THR A 263 -9.14 13.62 -12.61
CA THR A 263 -9.86 12.37 -12.91
C THR A 263 -9.84 11.36 -11.77
N ALA A 264 -9.06 11.59 -10.72
CA ALA A 264 -8.69 10.65 -9.67
C ALA A 264 -7.95 9.40 -10.17
N LEU A 265 -7.38 9.41 -11.38
CA LEU A 265 -6.66 8.27 -11.95
C LEU A 265 -5.26 8.72 -12.36
N ASP A 266 -4.23 8.04 -11.88
CA ASP A 266 -2.84 8.23 -12.25
C ASP A 266 -2.27 6.94 -12.86
N VAL A 267 -1.54 7.03 -13.98
CA VAL A 267 -0.99 5.87 -14.68
C VAL A 267 0.52 5.84 -14.52
N ARG A 268 1.05 4.82 -13.82
CA ARG A 268 2.48 4.73 -13.49
C ARG A 268 3.15 3.47 -13.99
N LYS A 269 4.45 3.56 -14.27
CA LYS A 269 5.33 2.47 -14.75
C LYS A 269 6.48 2.16 -13.80
N ASP A 270 6.53 2.82 -12.64
CA ASP A 270 7.66 2.80 -11.71
C ASP A 270 7.34 2.15 -10.36
N LEU A 271 6.15 1.58 -10.20
CA LEU A 271 5.74 0.85 -8.99
C LEU A 271 5.89 -0.66 -9.16
N GLY A 272 6.77 -1.26 -8.37
CA GLY A 272 7.08 -2.70 -8.43
C GLY A 272 5.85 -3.57 -8.19
N GLY A 273 4.99 -3.17 -7.25
CA GLY A 273 3.74 -3.88 -6.96
C GLY A 273 2.76 -3.94 -8.13
N LEU A 274 2.79 -2.95 -9.04
CA LEU A 274 2.01 -2.95 -10.29
C LEU A 274 2.74 -3.68 -11.41
N ASN A 275 4.01 -3.37 -11.64
CA ASN A 275 4.80 -3.92 -12.74
C ASN A 275 4.90 -5.45 -12.71
N LEU A 276 4.99 -6.03 -11.50
CA LEU A 276 5.17 -7.47 -11.28
C LEU A 276 3.85 -8.21 -11.01
N SER A 277 2.72 -7.50 -10.98
CA SER A 277 1.41 -8.15 -10.84
C SER A 277 1.00 -8.83 -12.14
N THR A 278 0.46 -10.04 -12.01
CA THR A 278 -0.15 -10.81 -13.11
C THR A 278 -1.67 -10.91 -12.97
N VAL A 279 -2.23 -10.25 -11.94
CA VAL A 279 -3.65 -10.15 -11.63
C VAL A 279 -4.09 -8.69 -11.57
N PRO A 280 -5.37 -8.36 -11.75
CA PRO A 280 -5.84 -6.98 -11.66
C PRO A 280 -5.42 -6.33 -10.34
N LYS A 281 -4.62 -5.26 -10.40
CA LYS A 281 -4.09 -4.56 -9.21
C LYS A 281 -4.11 -3.07 -9.41
N VAL A 282 -4.49 -2.35 -8.35
CA VAL A 282 -4.40 -0.89 -8.25
C VAL A 282 -3.84 -0.48 -6.89
N PHE A 283 -3.34 0.75 -6.78
CA PHE A 283 -3.11 1.44 -5.52
C PHE A 283 -4.20 2.50 -5.34
N ILE A 284 -4.49 2.85 -4.10
CA ILE A 284 -5.29 4.03 -3.77
C ILE A 284 -4.54 4.87 -2.75
N GLU A 285 -4.28 6.13 -3.10
CA GLU A 285 -3.85 7.18 -2.18
C GLU A 285 -5.11 7.86 -1.65
N CYS A 286 -5.48 7.55 -0.40
CA CYS A 286 -6.75 7.95 0.18
C CYS A 286 -6.87 9.44 0.51
N GLY A 287 -5.76 10.17 0.45
CA GLY A 287 -5.61 11.59 0.76
C GLY A 287 -4.15 11.91 1.03
N ASN A 288 -3.83 13.17 1.32
CA ASN A 288 -2.48 13.62 1.66
C ASN A 288 -2.31 13.81 3.17
N MET A 289 -1.46 13.00 3.81
CA MET A 289 -1.19 13.07 5.25
C MET A 289 -0.47 14.36 5.66
N ARG A 290 0.15 15.07 4.73
CA ARG A 290 0.87 16.34 4.99
C ARG A 290 -0.01 17.57 4.81
N ASP A 291 -1.19 17.46 4.18
CA ASP A 291 -2.22 18.50 4.15
C ASP A 291 -3.08 18.44 5.41
N SER A 292 -3.28 19.58 6.06
CA SER A 292 -4.00 19.63 7.35
C SER A 292 -5.48 19.25 7.22
N GLY A 293 -6.13 19.56 6.11
CA GLY A 293 -7.51 19.21 5.85
C GLY A 293 -7.70 17.71 5.61
N ASP A 294 -6.83 17.11 4.80
CA ASP A 294 -6.87 15.66 4.54
C ASP A 294 -6.44 14.88 5.78
N ALA A 295 -5.38 15.32 6.49
CA ALA A 295 -4.93 14.70 7.74
C ALA A 295 -6.04 14.62 8.80
N ALA A 296 -6.88 15.66 8.93
CA ALA A 296 -8.02 15.65 9.85
C ALA A 296 -9.05 14.57 9.48
N LEU A 297 -9.24 14.27 8.20
CA LEU A 297 -10.09 13.18 7.72
C LEU A 297 -9.44 11.82 7.93
N LEU A 298 -8.18 11.65 7.52
CA LEU A 298 -7.43 10.39 7.62
C LEU A 298 -7.28 9.91 9.07
N THR A 299 -7.19 10.83 10.04
CA THR A 299 -7.12 10.51 11.47
C THR A 299 -8.50 10.24 12.10
N ASN A 300 -9.61 10.53 11.41
CA ASN A 300 -10.97 10.29 11.89
C ASN A 300 -11.41 8.84 11.61
N ALA A 301 -11.78 8.10 12.67
CA ALA A 301 -12.16 6.69 12.57
C ALA A 301 -13.42 6.45 11.72
N ASP A 302 -14.41 7.33 11.81
CA ASP A 302 -15.65 7.21 11.02
C ASP A 302 -15.38 7.46 9.54
N TRP A 303 -14.46 8.40 9.24
CA TRP A 303 -14.06 8.64 7.86
C TRP A 303 -13.29 7.45 7.29
N ARG A 304 -12.37 6.82 8.06
CA ARG A 304 -11.67 5.58 7.62
C ARG A 304 -12.65 4.44 7.34
N GLN A 305 -13.75 4.34 8.10
CA GLN A 305 -14.82 3.38 7.80
C GLN A 305 -15.48 3.68 6.45
N LYS A 306 -15.74 4.96 6.13
CA LYS A 306 -16.26 5.36 4.81
C LYS A 306 -15.27 5.08 3.68
N ALA A 307 -13.97 5.30 3.92
CA ALA A 307 -12.92 4.99 2.96
C ALA A 307 -12.91 3.48 2.64
N ALA A 308 -12.91 2.63 3.67
CA ALA A 308 -13.00 1.18 3.50
C ALA A 308 -14.28 0.76 2.76
N GLN A 309 -15.43 1.38 3.07
CA GLN A 309 -16.71 1.11 2.40
C GLN A 309 -16.63 1.47 0.92
N GLY A 310 -16.10 2.65 0.57
CA GLY A 310 -15.95 3.06 -0.83
C GLY A 310 -15.06 2.13 -1.64
N ILE A 311 -13.95 1.66 -1.05
CA ILE A 311 -13.06 0.66 -1.67
C ILE A 311 -13.81 -0.68 -1.85
N ALA A 312 -14.51 -1.16 -0.81
CA ALA A 312 -15.27 -2.42 -0.86
C ALA A 312 -16.35 -2.39 -1.94
N ASP A 313 -17.11 -1.29 -2.03
CA ASP A 313 -18.16 -1.10 -3.03
C ASP A 313 -17.58 -1.07 -4.45
N GLY A 314 -16.40 -0.46 -4.62
CA GLY A 314 -15.68 -0.44 -5.89
C GLY A 314 -15.25 -1.83 -6.33
N ILE A 315 -14.62 -2.60 -5.44
CA ILE A 315 -14.21 -3.99 -5.68
C ILE A 315 -15.43 -4.86 -5.97
N SER A 316 -16.47 -4.76 -5.14
CA SER A 316 -17.72 -5.51 -5.33
C SER A 316 -18.36 -5.23 -6.69
N SER A 317 -18.44 -3.95 -7.07
CA SER A 317 -18.93 -3.54 -8.39
C SER A 317 -18.08 -4.08 -9.56
N PHE A 318 -16.77 -4.26 -9.36
CA PHE A 318 -15.88 -4.85 -10.35
C PHE A 318 -16.08 -6.36 -10.49
N LEU A 319 -16.28 -7.08 -9.38
CA LEU A 319 -16.34 -8.55 -9.35
C LEU A 319 -17.71 -9.15 -9.66
N GLN A 320 -18.77 -8.35 -9.64
CA GLN A 320 -20.17 -8.78 -9.91
C GLN A 320 -20.60 -8.61 -11.37
N LYS A 321 -19.67 -8.58 -12.31
CA LYS A 321 -19.96 -8.47 -13.75
C LYS A 321 -20.58 -9.74 -14.31
#